data_62996a7b7fb04a72bbed23e3492bd0fb
#
_entry.id   62996a7b7fb04a72bbed23e3492bd0fb
#
_cell.length_a   1.000
_cell.length_b   1.000
_cell.length_c   1.000
_cell.angle_alpha   90.00
_cell.angle_beta   90.00
_cell.angle_gamma   90.00
#
_symmetry.space_group_name_H-M   'P 1'
#
loop_
_entity.id
_entity.type
_entity.pdbx_description
1 polymer ?
#
loop_
_entity_poly.entity_id
_entity_poly.type
_entity_poly.pdbx_seq_one_letter_code
_entity_poly.pdbx_strand_id
1 'polypeptide(L)'
;EDPVKNFQPSPGVLTEVVFPDNCRVDTWVSTGTEISQYFDPMIAKIIVHADTRAQAIEQLKSVLSQTRLNGISTNLDYAHSVISDERFAQMQIWTRLLDDFDYVPNVIEILQAGTQSSIQDFPGRVGYWDIGVPPSGPMDDYAFQLANRIVGNDASAAGFEFTLQGPSLKFHQDSVIALTGAPCPAQLDDKPVTFWQPIHICAGQVLSLGQVESGCRSYLAVRHGLDVPLYLGSRSTFALGNFG
;
A
#
# COMPACT_ATOMS: atom_id res chain seq x y z
N GLU A 1 8.81 7.27 12.02
CA GLU A 1 7.72 8.16 12.47
C GLU A 1 6.55 8.08 11.51
N ASP A 2 5.33 8.12 12.04
CA ASP A 2 4.07 8.00 11.29
C ASP A 2 3.47 9.40 11.08
N PRO A 3 3.52 9.96 9.86
CA PRO A 3 2.98 11.30 9.58
C PRO A 3 1.46 11.39 9.80
N VAL A 4 0.74 10.28 9.63
CA VAL A 4 -0.73 10.22 9.82
C VAL A 4 -1.09 10.31 11.31
N LYS A 5 -0.18 9.89 12.18
CA LYS A 5 -0.32 9.94 13.64
C LYS A 5 0.51 11.06 14.28
N ASN A 6 0.58 12.19 13.61
CA ASN A 6 1.33 13.35 14.08
C ASN A 6 2.79 13.02 14.43
N PHE A 7 3.46 12.29 13.54
CA PHE A 7 4.86 11.86 13.65
C PHE A 7 5.19 11.06 14.92
N GLN A 8 4.22 10.30 15.44
CA GLN A 8 4.49 9.38 16.54
C GLN A 8 5.47 8.28 16.11
N PRO A 9 6.30 7.77 17.03
CA PRO A 9 7.17 6.63 16.77
C PRO A 9 6.38 5.42 16.28
N SER A 10 6.93 4.71 15.29
CA SER A 10 6.39 3.45 14.77
C SER A 10 7.42 2.34 14.98
N PRO A 11 7.45 1.72 16.18
CA PRO A 11 8.36 0.61 16.45
C PRO A 11 7.90 -0.67 15.75
N GLY A 12 8.84 -1.54 15.43
CA GLY A 12 8.58 -2.83 14.80
C GLY A 12 9.78 -3.38 14.07
N VAL A 13 9.59 -4.46 13.33
CA VAL A 13 10.65 -5.09 12.54
C VAL A 13 10.50 -4.69 11.09
N LEU A 14 11.59 -4.23 10.48
CA LEU A 14 11.64 -3.95 9.05
C LEU A 14 11.62 -5.27 8.27
N THR A 15 10.50 -5.56 7.61
CA THR A 15 10.31 -6.79 6.83
C THR A 15 10.95 -6.72 5.45
N GLU A 16 11.12 -5.51 4.93
CA GLU A 16 11.80 -5.24 3.66
C GLU A 16 12.53 -3.91 3.73
N VAL A 17 13.80 -3.90 3.32
CA VAL A 17 14.62 -2.69 3.16
C VAL A 17 15.30 -2.75 1.80
N VAL A 18 14.87 -1.87 0.89
CA VAL A 18 15.44 -1.73 -0.46
C VAL A 18 15.71 -0.26 -0.75
N PHE A 19 16.92 0.04 -1.14
CA PHE A 19 17.31 1.35 -1.66
C PHE A 19 17.84 1.20 -3.09
N PRO A 20 17.50 2.11 -4.02
CA PRO A 20 18.03 2.07 -5.37
C PRO A 20 19.54 2.44 -5.42
N ASP A 21 20.26 1.89 -6.40
CA ASP A 21 21.71 2.05 -6.53
C ASP A 21 22.14 3.43 -7.07
N ASN A 22 21.23 4.23 -7.59
CA ASN A 22 21.50 5.53 -8.21
C ASN A 22 21.50 6.72 -7.24
N CYS A 23 21.67 6.46 -5.94
CA CYS A 23 21.78 7.47 -4.90
C CYS A 23 22.77 7.05 -3.81
N ARG A 24 23.20 8.01 -3.00
CA ARG A 24 23.93 7.72 -1.76
C ARG A 24 22.93 7.53 -0.62
N VAL A 25 23.08 6.45 0.12
CA VAL A 25 22.27 6.17 1.30
C VAL A 25 23.17 5.98 2.51
N ASP A 26 23.01 6.85 3.50
CA ASP A 26 23.65 6.72 4.81
C ASP A 26 22.64 6.07 5.75
N THR A 27 22.80 4.79 6.04
CA THR A 27 21.84 4.01 6.83
C THR A 27 22.53 2.98 7.72
N TRP A 28 21.83 2.56 8.75
CA TRP A 28 22.25 1.48 9.66
C TRP A 28 21.28 0.29 9.63
N VAL A 29 20.17 0.41 8.89
CA VAL A 29 19.13 -0.63 8.84
C VAL A 29 19.28 -1.55 7.64
N SER A 30 18.79 -2.77 7.84
CA SER A 30 18.61 -3.79 6.81
C SER A 30 17.32 -4.56 7.07
N THR A 31 16.90 -5.38 6.12
CA THR A 31 15.76 -6.30 6.33
C THR A 31 16.01 -7.16 7.58
N GLY A 32 15.03 -7.23 8.47
CA GLY A 32 15.08 -7.89 9.77
C GLY A 32 15.52 -6.99 10.94
N THR A 33 15.90 -5.72 10.69
CA THR A 33 16.25 -4.80 11.77
C THR A 33 15.03 -4.43 12.60
N GLU A 34 15.13 -4.55 13.91
CA GLU A 34 14.12 -4.08 14.86
C GLU A 34 14.31 -2.58 15.15
N ILE A 35 13.24 -1.81 14.95
CA ILE A 35 13.19 -0.37 15.25
C ILE A 35 12.55 -0.17 16.61
N SER A 36 13.28 0.49 17.51
CA SER A 36 12.86 0.80 18.88
C SER A 36 12.36 2.25 18.98
N GLN A 37 11.42 2.49 19.88
CA GLN A 37 10.95 3.84 20.21
C GLN A 37 11.89 4.63 21.13
N TYR A 38 12.98 4.02 21.62
CA TYR A 38 13.86 4.60 22.64
C TYR A 38 15.08 5.34 22.06
N PHE A 39 15.28 5.26 20.75
CA PHE A 39 16.42 5.87 20.07
C PHE A 39 15.93 6.90 19.04
N ASP A 40 16.91 7.60 18.41
CA ASP A 40 16.65 8.55 17.33
C ASP A 40 15.85 7.87 16.21
N PRO A 41 14.75 8.50 15.72
CA PRO A 41 13.88 7.91 14.72
C PRO A 41 14.47 7.89 13.31
N MET A 42 15.63 8.52 13.09
CA MET A 42 16.26 8.58 11.77
C MET A 42 16.86 7.21 11.39
N ILE A 43 16.29 6.57 10.40
CA ILE A 43 16.72 5.25 9.91
C ILE A 43 17.60 5.33 8.66
N ALA A 44 17.44 6.37 7.85
CA ALA A 44 18.24 6.57 6.64
C ALA A 44 18.28 8.04 6.23
N LYS A 45 19.38 8.43 5.54
CA LYS A 45 19.51 9.67 4.76
C LYS A 45 19.71 9.30 3.30
N ILE A 46 18.80 9.74 2.44
CA ILE A 46 18.88 9.55 0.99
C ILE A 46 19.43 10.83 0.38
N ILE A 47 20.53 10.73 -0.37
CA ILE A 47 21.24 11.88 -0.93
C ILE A 47 21.39 11.66 -2.42
N VAL A 48 20.98 12.64 -3.21
CA VAL A 48 21.16 12.68 -4.65
C VAL A 48 22.00 13.89 -5.05
N HIS A 49 22.66 13.80 -6.20
CA HIS A 49 23.45 14.89 -6.78
C HIS A 49 23.15 14.99 -8.28
N ALA A 50 22.91 16.20 -8.77
CA ALA A 50 22.70 16.48 -10.20
C ALA A 50 23.24 17.87 -10.52
N ASP A 51 23.41 18.18 -11.81
CA ASP A 51 23.96 19.46 -12.28
C ASP A 51 23.02 20.63 -12.00
N THR A 52 21.70 20.39 -11.92
CA THR A 52 20.70 21.42 -11.62
C THR A 52 19.76 20.97 -10.52
N ARG A 53 19.18 21.95 -9.80
CA ARG A 53 18.17 21.69 -8.76
C ARG A 53 16.96 20.92 -9.31
N ALA A 54 16.47 21.26 -10.50
CA ALA A 54 15.33 20.57 -11.10
C ALA A 54 15.63 19.09 -11.34
N GLN A 55 16.80 18.78 -11.88
CA GLN A 55 17.24 17.39 -12.07
C GLN A 55 17.41 16.66 -10.73
N ALA A 56 17.97 17.32 -9.70
CA ALA A 56 18.11 16.73 -8.38
C ALA A 56 16.73 16.42 -7.75
N ILE A 57 15.73 17.29 -7.90
CA ILE A 57 14.36 17.07 -7.42
C ILE A 57 13.75 15.85 -8.13
N GLU A 58 13.81 15.77 -9.45
CA GLU A 58 13.26 14.64 -10.20
C GLU A 58 13.98 13.32 -9.88
N GLN A 59 15.30 13.36 -9.73
CA GLN A 59 16.05 12.18 -9.30
C GLN A 59 15.63 11.75 -7.89
N LEU A 60 15.47 12.70 -6.94
CA LEU A 60 15.07 12.40 -5.58
C LEU A 60 13.65 11.80 -5.51
N LYS A 61 12.69 12.34 -6.27
CA LYS A 61 11.35 11.76 -6.41
C LYS A 61 11.42 10.31 -6.91
N SER A 62 12.19 10.06 -7.97
CA SER A 62 12.40 8.73 -8.51
C SER A 62 13.02 7.78 -7.50
N VAL A 63 14.02 8.21 -6.76
CA VAL A 63 14.68 7.42 -5.71
C VAL A 63 13.72 7.10 -4.56
N LEU A 64 12.97 8.09 -4.06
CA LEU A 64 12.00 7.86 -2.99
C LEU A 64 10.89 6.90 -3.42
N SER A 65 10.38 7.01 -4.66
CA SER A 65 9.35 6.09 -5.17
C SER A 65 9.84 4.65 -5.36
N GLN A 66 11.14 4.43 -5.52
CA GLN A 66 11.77 3.11 -5.64
C GLN A 66 12.25 2.54 -4.30
N THR A 67 12.33 3.37 -3.27
CA THR A 67 12.72 2.93 -1.92
C THR A 67 11.59 2.12 -1.29
N ARG A 68 11.95 1.00 -0.63
CA ARG A 68 11.00 0.16 0.13
C ARG A 68 11.48 0.03 1.57
N LEU A 69 10.65 0.45 2.50
CA LEU A 69 10.85 0.36 3.94
C LEU A 69 9.57 -0.15 4.58
N ASN A 70 9.38 -1.46 4.57
CA ASN A 70 8.16 -2.10 5.02
C ASN A 70 8.30 -2.72 6.41
N GLY A 71 7.17 -2.93 7.10
CA GLY A 71 7.08 -3.48 8.45
C GLY A 71 6.80 -2.46 9.55
N ILE A 72 7.04 -1.18 9.26
CA ILE A 72 6.73 -0.04 10.14
C ILE A 72 6.19 1.13 9.30
N SER A 73 5.50 2.07 9.94
CA SER A 73 5.17 3.35 9.29
C SER A 73 6.41 4.24 9.24
N THR A 74 6.67 4.83 8.07
CA THR A 74 7.77 5.77 7.84
C THR A 74 7.24 7.08 7.29
N ASN A 75 8.09 8.10 7.24
CA ASN A 75 7.78 9.38 6.59
C ASN A 75 8.22 9.43 5.11
N LEU A 76 8.42 8.28 4.46
CA LEU A 76 8.90 8.19 3.08
C LEU A 76 7.97 8.91 2.10
N ASP A 77 6.67 8.57 2.13
CA ASP A 77 5.65 9.17 1.26
C ASP A 77 5.42 10.65 1.59
N TYR A 78 5.51 11.02 2.87
CA TYR A 78 5.46 12.41 3.29
C TYR A 78 6.62 13.21 2.68
N ALA A 79 7.85 12.70 2.76
CA ALA A 79 9.01 13.32 2.16
C ALA A 79 8.86 13.45 0.63
N HIS A 80 8.35 12.40 -0.03
CA HIS A 80 8.04 12.44 -1.46
C HIS A 80 7.01 13.53 -1.80
N SER A 81 5.96 13.67 -0.98
CA SER A 81 4.92 14.69 -1.16
C SER A 81 5.47 16.10 -0.98
N VAL A 82 6.32 16.31 0.03
CA VAL A 82 6.96 17.62 0.29
C VAL A 82 7.85 18.05 -0.88
N ILE A 83 8.70 17.18 -1.41
CA ILE A 83 9.57 17.55 -2.55
C ILE A 83 8.80 17.68 -3.86
N SER A 84 7.57 17.16 -3.92
CA SER A 84 6.68 17.28 -5.08
C SER A 84 5.84 18.55 -5.05
N ASP A 85 5.80 19.24 -3.90
CA ASP A 85 5.10 20.52 -3.74
C ASP A 85 5.75 21.62 -4.60
N GLU A 86 4.91 22.41 -5.28
CA GLU A 86 5.36 23.49 -6.17
C GLU A 86 6.20 24.55 -5.44
N ARG A 87 5.87 24.83 -4.17
CA ARG A 87 6.62 25.76 -3.31
C ARG A 87 8.05 25.29 -3.12
N PHE A 88 8.24 23.97 -2.93
CA PHE A 88 9.58 23.40 -2.82
C PHE A 88 10.36 23.51 -4.15
N ALA A 89 9.73 23.21 -5.27
CA ALA A 89 10.34 23.31 -6.60
C ALA A 89 10.75 24.75 -6.94
N GLN A 90 9.91 25.75 -6.59
CA GLN A 90 10.12 27.16 -6.83
C GLN A 90 11.02 27.88 -5.80
N MET A 91 11.64 27.13 -4.88
CA MET A 91 12.48 27.66 -3.79
C MET A 91 11.73 28.61 -2.82
N GLN A 92 10.42 28.49 -2.73
CA GLN A 92 9.62 29.20 -1.72
C GLN A 92 9.68 28.43 -0.39
N ILE A 93 10.88 28.40 0.19
CA ILE A 93 11.18 27.60 1.38
C ILE A 93 11.44 28.54 2.55
N TRP A 94 10.72 28.29 3.66
CA TRP A 94 10.92 28.98 4.95
C TRP A 94 10.78 27.98 6.10
N THR A 95 11.22 28.36 7.27
CA THR A 95 11.30 27.46 8.46
C THR A 95 9.98 26.84 8.88
N ARG A 96 8.85 27.42 8.49
CA ARG A 96 7.50 26.94 8.84
C ARG A 96 6.72 26.44 7.62
N LEU A 97 7.39 26.09 6.54
CA LEU A 97 6.74 25.58 5.31
C LEU A 97 5.84 24.37 5.61
N LEU A 98 6.27 23.52 6.52
CA LEU A 98 5.57 22.26 6.85
C LEU A 98 4.42 22.46 7.84
N ASP A 99 4.30 23.62 8.51
CA ASP A 99 3.19 23.91 9.42
C ASP A 99 1.84 23.98 8.67
N ASP A 100 1.90 24.45 7.40
CA ASP A 100 0.74 24.61 6.53
C ASP A 100 0.74 23.57 5.37
N PHE A 101 1.49 22.47 5.53
CA PHE A 101 1.57 21.43 4.53
C PHE A 101 0.46 20.39 4.76
N ASP A 102 -0.53 20.36 3.87
CA ASP A 102 -1.63 19.40 3.92
C ASP A 102 -1.19 18.08 3.28
N TYR A 103 -0.80 17.14 4.13
CA TYR A 103 -0.39 15.81 3.71
C TYR A 103 -1.58 14.86 3.65
N VAL A 104 -1.89 14.38 2.46
CA VAL A 104 -2.90 13.34 2.25
C VAL A 104 -2.20 12.01 1.93
N PRO A 105 -2.25 11.04 2.84
CA PRO A 105 -1.57 9.75 2.64
C PRO A 105 -2.23 8.94 1.51
N ASN A 106 -1.41 8.25 0.72
CA ASN A 106 -1.91 7.32 -0.30
C ASN A 106 -2.17 5.94 0.31
N VAL A 107 -3.17 5.86 1.17
CA VAL A 107 -3.51 4.64 1.90
C VAL A 107 -4.99 4.33 1.84
N ILE A 108 -5.31 3.05 2.04
CA ILE A 108 -6.66 2.56 2.30
C ILE A 108 -6.72 2.20 3.78
N GLU A 109 -7.55 2.91 4.53
CA GLU A 109 -7.74 2.69 5.95
C GLU A 109 -8.84 1.66 6.18
N ILE A 110 -8.57 0.65 7.01
CA ILE A 110 -9.56 -0.35 7.40
C ILE A 110 -10.31 0.17 8.63
N LEU A 111 -11.54 0.65 8.43
CA LEU A 111 -12.39 1.15 9.52
C LEU A 111 -13.02 0.01 10.31
N GLN A 112 -13.42 -1.04 9.62
CA GLN A 112 -13.99 -2.25 10.20
C GLN A 112 -13.49 -3.46 9.42
N ALA A 113 -12.92 -4.42 10.10
CA ALA A 113 -12.57 -5.70 9.50
C ALA A 113 -13.82 -6.53 9.18
N GLY A 114 -13.79 -7.26 8.06
CA GLY A 114 -14.77 -8.31 7.79
C GLY A 114 -14.50 -9.58 8.59
N THR A 115 -15.13 -10.69 8.21
CA THR A 115 -14.88 -12.00 8.84
C THR A 115 -13.42 -12.43 8.66
N GLN A 116 -12.90 -12.27 7.44
CA GLN A 116 -11.49 -12.47 7.11
C GLN A 116 -11.17 -11.65 5.88
N SER A 117 -10.16 -10.80 5.98
CA SER A 117 -9.61 -10.02 4.89
C SER A 117 -8.15 -10.39 4.71
N SER A 118 -7.74 -10.68 3.50
CA SER A 118 -6.35 -11.01 3.15
C SER A 118 -5.95 -10.29 1.88
N ILE A 119 -4.65 -10.10 1.71
CA ILE A 119 -4.09 -9.64 0.45
C ILE A 119 -3.66 -10.88 -0.33
N GLN A 120 -3.98 -10.90 -1.60
CA GLN A 120 -3.59 -11.96 -2.51
C GLN A 120 -2.97 -11.37 -3.77
N ASP A 121 -2.09 -12.13 -4.40
CA ASP A 121 -1.60 -11.90 -5.75
C ASP A 121 -1.67 -13.22 -6.55
N PHE A 122 -1.64 -13.13 -7.87
CA PHE A 122 -1.70 -14.31 -8.72
C PHE A 122 -0.30 -14.58 -9.35
N PRO A 123 0.19 -15.82 -9.34
CA PRO A 123 -0.44 -17.07 -8.89
C PRO A 123 -0.22 -17.38 -7.40
N GLY A 124 0.26 -16.44 -6.59
CA GLY A 124 0.67 -16.66 -5.22
C GLY A 124 2.13 -17.11 -5.12
N ARG A 125 2.49 -17.66 -3.97
CA ARG A 125 3.85 -18.04 -3.58
C ARG A 125 4.21 -19.44 -4.05
N VAL A 126 4.55 -19.60 -5.31
CA VAL A 126 4.88 -20.90 -5.90
C VAL A 126 6.33 -21.31 -5.62
N GLY A 127 6.60 -22.64 -5.56
CA GLY A 127 7.95 -23.20 -5.46
C GLY A 127 8.44 -23.49 -4.04
N TYR A 128 7.60 -23.37 -3.01
CA TYR A 128 8.01 -23.56 -1.61
C TYR A 128 7.19 -24.66 -0.88
N TRP A 129 6.45 -25.44 -1.62
CA TRP A 129 5.60 -26.49 -1.06
C TRP A 129 6.39 -27.58 -0.35
N ASP A 130 7.56 -27.90 -0.85
CA ASP A 130 8.48 -28.90 -0.31
C ASP A 130 9.02 -28.54 1.08
N ILE A 131 9.08 -27.27 1.43
CA ILE A 131 9.46 -26.80 2.77
C ILE A 131 8.25 -26.44 3.64
N GLY A 132 7.04 -26.79 3.22
CA GLY A 132 5.81 -26.60 3.99
C GLY A 132 5.17 -25.21 3.89
N VAL A 133 5.60 -24.37 2.94
CA VAL A 133 4.99 -23.07 2.69
C VAL A 133 4.00 -23.21 1.51
N PRO A 134 2.68 -23.07 1.77
CA PRO A 134 1.68 -23.16 0.71
C PRO A 134 1.75 -21.96 -0.22
N PRO A 135 1.29 -22.10 -1.48
CA PRO A 135 1.32 -21.02 -2.45
C PRO A 135 0.45 -19.82 -2.05
N SER A 136 -0.58 -20.01 -1.22
CA SER A 136 -1.61 -18.99 -1.02
C SER A 136 -2.23 -18.58 -2.37
N GLY A 137 -2.40 -17.30 -2.63
CA GLY A 137 -3.07 -16.82 -3.83
C GLY A 137 -4.59 -16.79 -3.67
N PRO A 138 -5.32 -16.22 -4.63
CA PRO A 138 -6.78 -16.11 -4.56
C PRO A 138 -7.44 -17.49 -4.66
N MET A 139 -8.53 -17.70 -3.91
CA MET A 139 -9.33 -18.93 -3.97
C MET A 139 -10.05 -19.09 -5.31
N ASP A 140 -10.55 -18.01 -5.88
CA ASP A 140 -11.12 -17.93 -7.23
C ASP A 140 -10.22 -17.01 -8.05
N ASP A 141 -9.24 -17.62 -8.72
CA ASP A 141 -8.24 -16.93 -9.51
C ASP A 141 -8.85 -16.20 -10.72
N TYR A 142 -9.92 -16.71 -11.29
CA TYR A 142 -10.61 -16.08 -12.40
C TYR A 142 -11.27 -14.76 -11.99
N ALA A 143 -12.06 -14.78 -10.90
CA ALA A 143 -12.71 -13.58 -10.40
C ALA A 143 -11.68 -12.52 -9.97
N PHE A 144 -10.59 -12.94 -9.31
CA PHE A 144 -9.50 -12.06 -8.89
C PHE A 144 -8.80 -11.38 -10.07
N GLN A 145 -8.40 -12.16 -11.07
CA GLN A 145 -7.74 -11.63 -12.26
C GLN A 145 -8.64 -10.68 -13.05
N LEU A 146 -9.95 -10.97 -13.14
CA LEU A 146 -10.91 -10.08 -13.78
C LEU A 146 -11.05 -8.75 -13.03
N ALA A 147 -11.07 -8.74 -11.69
CA ALA A 147 -11.07 -7.50 -10.92
C ALA A 147 -9.89 -6.60 -11.31
N ASN A 148 -8.69 -7.18 -11.38
CA ASN A 148 -7.49 -6.47 -11.81
C ASN A 148 -7.60 -5.95 -13.25
N ARG A 149 -8.09 -6.76 -14.18
CA ARG A 149 -8.29 -6.35 -15.59
C ARG A 149 -9.30 -5.21 -15.73
N ILE A 150 -10.39 -5.22 -14.95
CA ILE A 150 -11.42 -4.17 -14.97
C ILE A 150 -10.83 -2.79 -14.63
N VAL A 151 -9.88 -2.72 -13.67
CA VAL A 151 -9.24 -1.46 -13.30
C VAL A 151 -7.98 -1.14 -14.11
N GLY A 152 -7.63 -2.00 -15.10
CA GLY A 152 -6.48 -1.82 -15.98
C GLY A 152 -5.14 -2.26 -15.39
N ASN A 153 -5.15 -3.09 -14.35
CA ASN A 153 -3.95 -3.68 -13.78
C ASN A 153 -3.45 -4.90 -14.57
N ASP A 154 -2.21 -5.29 -14.30
CA ASP A 154 -1.77 -6.65 -14.59
C ASP A 154 -2.61 -7.64 -13.78
N ALA A 155 -2.90 -8.82 -14.35
CA ALA A 155 -3.72 -9.85 -13.69
C ALA A 155 -3.12 -10.37 -12.38
N SER A 156 -1.80 -10.24 -12.22
CA SER A 156 -1.03 -10.67 -11.04
C SER A 156 -0.95 -9.60 -9.94
N ALA A 157 -1.45 -8.38 -10.18
CA ALA A 157 -1.35 -7.29 -9.21
C ALA A 157 -2.04 -7.65 -7.89
N ALA A 158 -1.43 -7.24 -6.77
CA ALA A 158 -2.00 -7.50 -5.45
C ALA A 158 -3.36 -6.81 -5.26
N GLY A 159 -4.29 -7.52 -4.63
CA GLY A 159 -5.64 -7.07 -4.32
C GLY A 159 -6.16 -7.73 -3.04
N PHE A 160 -7.34 -7.34 -2.61
CA PHE A 160 -7.98 -7.94 -1.44
C PHE A 160 -8.83 -9.15 -1.81
N GLU A 161 -8.80 -10.15 -0.93
CA GLU A 161 -9.77 -11.24 -0.86
C GLU A 161 -10.52 -11.17 0.46
N PHE A 162 -11.85 -11.21 0.42
CA PHE A 162 -12.73 -11.19 1.59
C PHE A 162 -13.53 -12.48 1.69
N THR A 163 -13.70 -12.97 2.92
CA THR A 163 -14.46 -14.17 3.21
C THR A 163 -15.76 -13.84 3.91
N LEU A 164 -16.90 -14.27 3.37
CA LEU A 164 -18.26 -14.18 3.91
C LEU A 164 -18.75 -12.75 4.14
N GLN A 165 -18.16 -11.99 5.04
CA GLN A 165 -18.50 -10.60 5.29
C GLN A 165 -17.29 -9.72 4.98
N GLY A 166 -17.50 -8.72 4.13
CA GLY A 166 -16.46 -7.78 3.76
C GLY A 166 -16.22 -6.67 4.78
N PRO A 167 -15.15 -5.91 4.62
CA PRO A 167 -14.76 -4.79 5.50
C PRO A 167 -15.50 -3.49 5.16
N SER A 168 -15.24 -2.48 6.00
CA SER A 168 -15.45 -1.07 5.68
C SER A 168 -14.09 -0.41 5.48
N LEU A 169 -13.88 0.22 4.33
CA LEU A 169 -12.60 0.78 3.86
C LEU A 169 -12.75 2.25 3.53
N LYS A 170 -11.88 3.10 4.07
CA LYS A 170 -11.80 4.51 3.71
C LYS A 170 -10.61 4.75 2.78
N PHE A 171 -10.87 5.45 1.68
CA PHE A 171 -9.85 5.83 0.72
C PHE A 171 -9.39 7.25 0.98
N HIS A 172 -8.09 7.46 1.18
CA HIS A 172 -7.56 8.79 1.44
C HIS A 172 -7.18 9.54 0.15
N GLN A 173 -7.18 8.87 -1.00
CA GLN A 173 -6.96 9.47 -2.32
C GLN A 173 -7.99 8.98 -3.35
N ASP A 174 -8.10 9.73 -4.44
CA ASP A 174 -8.91 9.32 -5.60
C ASP A 174 -8.38 8.02 -6.17
N SER A 175 -9.28 7.12 -6.52
CA SER A 175 -8.91 5.81 -7.05
C SER A 175 -9.98 5.25 -7.97
N VAL A 176 -9.66 4.16 -8.65
CA VAL A 176 -10.63 3.32 -9.36
C VAL A 176 -10.51 1.91 -8.83
N ILE A 177 -11.63 1.34 -8.43
CA ILE A 177 -11.69 -0.02 -7.90
C ILE A 177 -12.61 -0.91 -8.74
N ALA A 178 -12.52 -2.22 -8.54
CA ALA A 178 -13.48 -3.19 -9.04
C ALA A 178 -13.77 -4.24 -7.96
N LEU A 179 -15.04 -4.60 -7.83
CA LEU A 179 -15.54 -5.68 -7.01
C LEU A 179 -15.93 -6.86 -7.88
N THR A 180 -15.48 -8.07 -7.53
CA THR A 180 -15.82 -9.32 -8.24
C THR A 180 -16.02 -10.47 -7.26
N GLY A 181 -16.31 -11.68 -7.77
CA GLY A 181 -16.54 -12.88 -6.96
C GLY A 181 -17.95 -12.95 -6.42
N ALA A 182 -18.09 -13.45 -5.19
CA ALA A 182 -19.37 -13.65 -4.54
C ALA A 182 -20.07 -12.31 -4.25
N PRO A 183 -21.33 -12.13 -4.67
CA PRO A 183 -22.06 -10.88 -4.49
C PRO A 183 -22.40 -10.63 -3.01
N CYS A 184 -22.25 -9.39 -2.59
CA CYS A 184 -22.70 -8.89 -1.30
C CYS A 184 -23.25 -7.46 -1.48
N PRO A 185 -24.06 -6.95 -0.54
CA PRO A 185 -24.40 -5.54 -0.49
C PRO A 185 -23.12 -4.71 -0.41
N ALA A 186 -22.92 -3.80 -1.37
CA ALA A 186 -21.78 -2.92 -1.44
C ALA A 186 -22.24 -1.47 -1.55
N GLN A 187 -21.71 -0.59 -0.73
CA GLN A 187 -22.10 0.81 -0.67
C GLN A 187 -20.87 1.71 -0.62
N LEU A 188 -20.92 2.82 -1.36
CA LEU A 188 -19.95 3.90 -1.31
C LEU A 188 -20.66 5.13 -0.74
N ASP A 189 -20.30 5.57 0.48
CA ASP A 189 -21.01 6.63 1.23
C ASP A 189 -22.53 6.42 1.21
N ASP A 190 -22.96 5.24 1.64
CA ASP A 190 -24.38 4.82 1.71
C ASP A 190 -25.09 4.68 0.34
N LYS A 191 -24.40 4.88 -0.77
CA LYS A 191 -24.94 4.66 -2.12
C LYS A 191 -24.54 3.29 -2.64
N PRO A 192 -25.49 2.47 -3.13
CA PRO A 192 -25.18 1.15 -3.64
C PRO A 192 -24.24 1.23 -4.86
N VAL A 193 -23.26 0.35 -4.90
CA VAL A 193 -22.36 0.16 -6.04
C VAL A 193 -22.47 -1.24 -6.60
N THR A 194 -22.13 -1.38 -7.87
CA THR A 194 -22.32 -2.62 -8.63
C THR A 194 -21.00 -3.35 -8.84
N PHE A 195 -21.02 -4.68 -8.69
CA PHE A 195 -19.91 -5.57 -9.01
C PHE A 195 -19.63 -5.62 -10.53
N TRP A 196 -18.45 -6.08 -10.89
CA TRP A 196 -17.98 -6.39 -12.24
C TRP A 196 -17.87 -5.18 -13.18
N GLN A 197 -17.69 -4.01 -12.62
CA GLN A 197 -17.45 -2.77 -13.37
C GLN A 197 -16.49 -1.84 -12.60
N PRO A 198 -15.88 -0.86 -13.30
CA PRO A 198 -15.06 0.15 -12.62
C PRO A 198 -15.94 1.02 -11.71
N ILE A 199 -15.48 1.27 -10.50
CA ILE A 199 -16.11 2.16 -9.52
C ILE A 199 -15.08 3.27 -9.23
N HIS A 200 -15.47 4.52 -9.47
CA HIS A 200 -14.67 5.68 -9.16
C HIS A 200 -14.84 6.07 -7.71
N ILE A 201 -13.74 6.22 -7.01
CA ILE A 201 -13.66 6.63 -5.61
C ILE A 201 -13.04 8.02 -5.56
N CYS A 202 -13.65 8.93 -4.80
CA CYS A 202 -13.03 10.20 -4.43
C CYS A 202 -12.38 10.11 -3.05
N ALA A 203 -11.36 10.91 -2.82
CA ALA A 203 -10.69 11.01 -1.53
C ALA A 203 -11.69 11.26 -0.38
N GLY A 204 -11.52 10.54 0.72
CA GLY A 204 -12.37 10.59 1.90
C GLY A 204 -13.58 9.64 1.89
N GLN A 205 -13.93 9.04 0.75
CA GLN A 205 -15.09 8.15 0.65
C GLN A 205 -14.86 6.81 1.35
N VAL A 206 -15.96 6.23 1.81
CA VAL A 206 -15.99 4.95 2.54
C VAL A 206 -16.75 3.90 1.72
N LEU A 207 -16.05 2.80 1.39
CA LEU A 207 -16.64 1.60 0.81
C LEU A 207 -17.00 0.63 1.94
N SER A 208 -18.27 0.26 2.03
CA SER A 208 -18.76 -0.73 3.01
C SER A 208 -19.29 -1.96 2.28
N LEU A 209 -18.77 -3.14 2.68
CA LEU A 209 -19.18 -4.43 2.13
C LEU A 209 -19.93 -5.23 3.19
N GLY A 210 -21.11 -5.71 2.83
CA GLY A 210 -21.96 -6.53 3.69
C GLY A 210 -21.63 -8.02 3.65
N GLN A 211 -22.58 -8.81 4.12
CA GLN A 211 -22.50 -10.27 4.09
C GLN A 211 -22.76 -10.79 2.67
N VAL A 212 -21.98 -11.78 2.26
CA VAL A 212 -22.14 -12.48 0.98
C VAL A 212 -23.49 -13.20 0.94
N GLU A 213 -24.23 -13.00 -0.14
CA GLU A 213 -25.55 -13.61 -0.35
C GLU A 213 -25.46 -15.04 -0.90
N SER A 214 -24.44 -15.28 -1.75
CA SER A 214 -24.20 -16.58 -2.39
C SER A 214 -22.71 -16.72 -2.72
N GLY A 215 -22.13 -17.87 -2.44
CA GLY A 215 -20.71 -18.12 -2.58
C GLY A 215 -19.95 -17.86 -1.27
N CYS A 216 -18.65 -17.54 -1.36
CA CYS A 216 -17.81 -17.42 -0.18
C CYS A 216 -16.75 -16.31 -0.25
N ARG A 217 -16.24 -16.00 -1.45
CA ARG A 217 -15.12 -15.09 -1.64
C ARG A 217 -15.50 -13.92 -2.54
N SER A 218 -15.24 -12.71 -2.07
CA SER A 218 -15.31 -11.48 -2.85
C SER A 218 -13.93 -10.86 -2.99
N TYR A 219 -13.68 -10.18 -4.08
CA TYR A 219 -12.38 -9.58 -4.41
C TYR A 219 -12.53 -8.10 -4.64
N LEU A 220 -11.51 -7.34 -4.23
CA LEU A 220 -11.38 -5.93 -4.52
C LEU A 220 -10.01 -5.67 -5.15
N ALA A 221 -10.01 -5.23 -6.40
CA ALA A 221 -8.84 -4.66 -7.04
C ALA A 221 -8.87 -3.15 -6.97
N VAL A 222 -7.70 -2.55 -6.77
CA VAL A 222 -7.47 -1.11 -6.79
C VAL A 222 -6.56 -0.79 -7.96
N ARG A 223 -6.82 0.24 -8.71
CA ARG A 223 -5.96 0.66 -9.83
C ARG A 223 -4.52 0.85 -9.35
N HIS A 224 -3.56 0.34 -10.09
CA HIS A 224 -2.13 0.22 -9.80
C HIS A 224 -1.77 -0.84 -8.76
N GLY A 225 -2.75 -1.60 -8.23
CA GLY A 225 -2.53 -2.64 -7.22
C GLY A 225 -2.31 -2.08 -5.82
N LEU A 226 -1.93 -2.98 -4.90
CA LEU A 226 -1.58 -2.64 -3.52
C LEU A 226 -0.06 -2.73 -3.35
N ASP A 227 0.55 -1.68 -2.81
CA ASP A 227 1.97 -1.69 -2.47
C ASP A 227 2.16 -2.28 -1.06
N VAL A 228 2.35 -3.57 -1.02
CA VAL A 228 2.55 -4.36 0.20
C VAL A 228 3.82 -5.21 0.06
N PRO A 229 4.42 -5.66 1.18
CA PRO A 229 5.67 -6.40 1.15
C PRO A 229 5.64 -7.62 0.24
N LEU A 230 6.73 -7.83 -0.50
CA LEU A 230 6.98 -9.05 -1.26
C LEU A 230 7.73 -10.04 -0.38
N TYR A 231 7.16 -11.22 -0.12
CA TYR A 231 7.81 -12.26 0.66
C TYR A 231 7.86 -13.58 -0.12
N LEU A 232 9.04 -14.12 -0.33
CA LEU A 232 9.26 -15.33 -1.14
C LEU A 232 8.62 -15.23 -2.54
N GLY A 233 8.73 -14.05 -3.18
CA GLY A 233 8.24 -13.82 -4.53
C GLY A 233 6.72 -13.57 -4.65
N SER A 234 5.99 -13.41 -3.56
CA SER A 234 4.54 -13.14 -3.56
C SER A 234 4.14 -12.15 -2.48
N ARG A 235 3.06 -11.41 -2.73
CA ARG A 235 2.37 -10.52 -1.78
C ARG A 235 1.21 -11.20 -1.06
N SER A 236 0.94 -12.46 -1.37
CA SER A 236 -0.17 -13.21 -0.78
C SER A 236 0.02 -13.46 0.71
N THR A 237 -1.03 -13.22 1.46
CA THR A 237 -1.09 -13.49 2.91
C THR A 237 -0.95 -14.99 3.20
N PHE A 238 -0.09 -15.32 4.17
CA PHE A 238 -0.01 -16.62 4.80
C PHE A 238 -0.10 -16.48 6.31
N ALA A 239 -1.31 -16.57 6.84
CA ALA A 239 -1.59 -16.29 8.26
C ALA A 239 -0.83 -17.19 9.23
N LEU A 240 -0.65 -18.49 8.91
CA LEU A 240 0.12 -19.41 9.77
C LEU A 240 1.61 -19.07 9.83
N GLY A 241 2.15 -18.50 8.78
CA GLY A 241 3.55 -18.06 8.71
C GLY A 241 3.75 -16.61 9.20
N ASN A 242 2.68 -15.90 9.49
CA ASN A 242 2.70 -14.51 9.95
C ASN A 242 3.32 -13.53 8.95
N PHE A 243 3.08 -13.72 7.65
CA PHE A 243 3.57 -12.84 6.58
C PHE A 243 2.57 -12.69 5.43
N GLY A 244 2.72 -11.59 4.66
CA GLY A 244 1.86 -11.14 3.56
C GLY A 244 0.91 -10.07 3.96
#